data_c12bfaba94ad8735eb20668d92648ad7
#
_entry.id   c12bfaba94ad8735eb20668d92648ad7
#
_cell.length_a   1.000
_cell.length_b   1.000
_cell.length_c   1.000
_cell.angle_alpha   90.00
_cell.angle_beta   90.00
_cell.angle_gamma   90.00
#
_symmetry.space_group_name_H-M   'P 1'
#
loop_
_entity.id
_entity.type
_entity.pdbx_description
1 polymer ?
#
loop_
_entity_poly.entity_id
_entity_poly.type
_entity_poly.pdbx_seq_one_letter_code
_entity_poly.pdbx_strand_id
1 'polypeptide(L)'
;MIKQKHLIEKLQYKKGDFEFEINGTTGKLTLKKAGVNFGSLINSLIDTISAAQIITPSGPGTINPVTQGLLTNIKTQFNLILNSN
;
A
#
# COMPACT_ATOMS: atom_id res chain seq x y z
N MET A 1 30.72 2.96 12.35
CA MET A 1 30.13 2.76 12.57
C MET A 1 29.08 2.39 12.34
N ILE A 2 28.77 2.04 12.12
CA ILE A 2 27.90 1.70 11.98
C ILE A 2 26.96 1.14 12.55
N LYS A 3 26.77 1.16 13.21
CA LYS A 3 25.90 0.74 14.24
C LYS A 3 24.68 1.55 14.34
N GLN A 4 24.52 2.46 13.43
CA GLN A 4 23.35 3.31 13.34
C GLN A 4 22.07 2.50 13.23
N LYS A 5 22.10 1.39 12.51
CA LYS A 5 20.92 0.58 12.34
C LYS A 5 20.43 -0.04 13.64
N HIS A 6 21.26 -0.08 14.66
CA HIS A 6 20.86 -0.60 15.96
C HIS A 6 20.27 0.48 16.84
N LEU A 7 20.53 1.73 16.51
CA LEU A 7 20.09 2.86 17.31
C LEU A 7 18.85 3.51 16.74
N ILE A 8 18.61 3.36 15.43
CA ILE A 8 17.50 4.01 14.76
C ILE A 8 16.44 2.96 14.47
N GLU A 9 15.40 2.95 15.30
CA GLU A 9 14.26 2.08 15.08
C GLU A 9 13.21 2.77 14.24
N LYS A 10 13.30 4.09 14.11
CA LYS A 10 12.34 4.87 13.37
C LYS A 10 13.01 6.11 12.85
N LEU A 11 12.88 6.32 11.54
CA LEU A 11 13.27 7.56 10.89
C LEU A 11 12.02 8.29 10.47
N GLN A 12 11.86 9.54 10.88
CA GLN A 12 10.62 10.25 10.63
C GLN A 12 10.93 11.67 10.19
N TYR A 13 10.23 12.12 9.18
CA TYR A 13 10.25 13.50 8.71
C TYR A 13 8.82 14.00 8.62
N LYS A 14 8.56 15.15 9.23
CA LYS A 14 7.26 15.77 9.19
C LYS A 14 7.41 17.24 8.86
N LYS A 15 6.56 17.72 7.98
CA LYS A 15 6.47 19.15 7.70
C LYS A 15 5.04 19.47 7.29
N GLY A 16 4.37 20.29 8.09
CA GLY A 16 2.96 20.56 7.87
C GLY A 16 2.16 19.27 7.96
N ASP A 17 1.38 18.98 6.95
CA ASP A 17 0.59 17.76 6.90
C ASP A 17 1.26 16.64 6.12
N PHE A 18 2.54 16.83 5.75
CA PHE A 18 3.32 15.79 5.08
C PHE A 18 4.07 14.97 6.11
N GLU A 19 4.01 13.66 5.97
CA GLU A 19 4.73 12.73 6.85
C GLU A 19 5.40 11.64 6.05
N PHE A 20 6.67 11.40 6.36
CA PHE A 20 7.46 10.31 5.82
C PHE A 20 8.08 9.58 7.00
N GLU A 21 7.90 8.26 7.07
CA GLU A 21 8.43 7.49 8.18
C GLU A 21 8.93 6.14 7.71
N ILE A 22 10.10 5.75 8.19
CA ILE A 22 10.60 4.39 8.03
C ILE A 22 10.65 3.79 9.42
N ASN A 23 9.89 2.72 9.64
CA ASN A 23 9.83 2.05 10.93
C ASN A 23 10.72 0.81 10.88
N GLY A 24 11.82 0.84 11.63
CA GLY A 24 12.77 -0.27 11.63
C GLY A 24 12.23 -1.53 12.28
N THR A 25 11.25 -1.38 13.18
CA THR A 25 10.65 -2.53 13.85
C THR A 25 9.72 -3.29 12.92
N THR A 26 8.87 -2.59 12.20
CA THR A 26 7.93 -3.23 11.27
C THR A 26 8.52 -3.43 9.89
N GLY A 27 9.58 -2.69 9.56
CA GLY A 27 10.19 -2.72 8.24
C GLY A 27 9.36 -2.01 7.19
N LYS A 28 8.43 -1.15 7.59
CA LYS A 28 7.49 -0.55 6.67
C LYS A 28 7.67 0.94 6.54
N LEU A 29 7.31 1.45 5.38
CA LEU A 29 7.37 2.86 5.02
C LEU A 29 5.96 3.46 5.13
N THR A 30 5.87 4.61 5.77
CA THR A 30 4.64 5.41 5.80
C THR A 30 4.87 6.69 5.00
N LEU A 31 3.94 6.99 4.11
CA LEU A 31 3.95 8.21 3.32
C LEU A 31 2.54 8.79 3.35
N LYS A 32 2.40 9.97 3.95
CA LYS A 32 1.09 10.60 4.14
C LYS A 32 1.13 12.06 3.75
N LYS A 33 0.02 12.55 3.25
CA LYS A 33 -0.17 13.98 2.99
C LYS A 33 -1.65 14.28 3.15
N ALA A 34 -1.97 15.27 3.99
CA ALA A 34 -3.35 15.72 4.19
C ALA A 34 -4.28 14.57 4.57
N GLY A 35 -3.80 13.64 5.39
CA GLY A 35 -4.60 12.50 5.83
C GLY A 35 -4.66 11.34 4.84
N VAL A 36 -4.07 11.48 3.66
CA VAL A 36 -4.05 10.42 2.66
C VAL A 36 -2.79 9.58 2.86
N ASN A 37 -2.97 8.28 3.08
CA ASN A 37 -1.87 7.34 3.28
C ASN A 37 -1.62 6.58 1.98
N PHE A 38 -0.37 6.58 1.52
CA PHE A 38 -0.01 5.96 0.25
C PHE A 38 -0.31 4.46 0.23
N GLY A 39 0.00 3.75 1.32
CA GLY A 39 -0.29 2.32 1.40
C GLY A 39 -1.78 2.03 1.33
N SER A 40 -2.58 2.83 2.04
CA SER A 40 -4.03 2.71 1.98
C SER A 40 -4.57 2.99 0.58
N LEU A 41 -3.98 3.97 -0.09
CA LEU A 41 -4.41 4.34 -1.43
C LEU A 41 -4.12 3.22 -2.42
N ILE A 42 -2.96 2.58 -2.31
CA ILE A 42 -2.61 1.43 -3.14
C ILE A 42 -3.60 0.29 -2.91
N ASN A 43 -3.94 0.01 -1.64
CA ASN A 43 -4.92 -1.02 -1.32
C ASN A 43 -6.27 -0.72 -1.96
N SER A 44 -6.71 0.53 -1.88
CA SER A 44 -7.98 0.94 -2.47
C SER A 44 -7.97 0.80 -3.99
N LEU A 45 -6.85 1.14 -4.61
CA LEU A 45 -6.71 1.03 -6.06
C LEU A 45 -6.84 -0.44 -6.48
N ILE A 46 -6.13 -1.33 -5.81
CA ILE A 46 -6.15 -2.75 -6.15
C ILE A 46 -7.54 -3.34 -5.90
N ASP A 47 -8.15 -3.00 -4.76
CA ASP A 47 -9.49 -3.49 -4.44
C ASP A 47 -10.52 -3.00 -5.46
N THR A 48 -10.39 -1.76 -5.91
CA THR A 48 -11.29 -1.20 -6.92
C THR A 48 -11.16 -1.94 -8.24
N ILE A 49 -9.93 -2.21 -8.66
CA ILE A 49 -9.69 -2.96 -9.89
C ILE A 49 -10.25 -4.38 -9.77
N SER A 50 -10.00 -5.04 -8.64
CA SER A 50 -10.46 -6.41 -8.42
C SER A 50 -11.98 -6.53 -8.44
N ALA A 51 -12.67 -5.48 -7.99
CA ALA A 51 -14.13 -5.47 -7.95
C ALA A 51 -14.76 -4.93 -9.22
N ALA A 52 -13.95 -4.54 -10.21
CA ALA A 52 -14.46 -3.92 -11.42
C ALA A 52 -15.37 -4.87 -12.19
N GLN A 53 -16.45 -4.33 -12.74
CA GLN A 53 -17.35 -5.06 -13.58
C GLN A 53 -17.17 -4.61 -15.03
N ILE A 54 -17.31 -5.57 -15.92
CA ILE A 54 -17.17 -5.30 -17.35
C ILE A 54 -18.54 -5.51 -17.97
N ILE A 55 -19.04 -4.48 -18.67
CA ILE A 55 -20.32 -4.57 -19.35
C ILE A 55 -20.09 -5.23 -20.70
N THR A 56 -20.77 -6.34 -20.95
CA THR A 56 -20.66 -7.09 -22.20
C THR A 56 -22.05 -7.24 -22.82
N PRO A 57 -22.13 -7.66 -24.08
CA PRO A 57 -23.45 -7.93 -24.70
C PRO A 57 -24.24 -8.98 -23.93
N SER A 58 -23.58 -9.84 -23.18
CA SER A 58 -24.26 -10.87 -22.38
C SER A 58 -24.60 -10.40 -20.99
N GLY A 59 -24.24 -9.14 -20.63
CA GLY A 59 -24.48 -8.59 -19.31
C GLY A 59 -23.18 -8.25 -18.59
N PRO A 60 -23.28 -7.84 -17.31
CA PRO A 60 -22.07 -7.47 -16.56
C PRO A 60 -21.23 -8.70 -16.27
N GLY A 61 -19.92 -8.52 -16.33
CA GLY A 61 -18.93 -9.52 -15.96
C GLY A 61 -18.02 -9.00 -14.87
N THR A 62 -17.15 -9.85 -14.38
CA THR A 62 -16.16 -9.47 -13.39
C THR A 62 -14.78 -9.81 -13.91
N ILE A 63 -13.75 -9.32 -13.21
CA ILE A 63 -12.38 -9.66 -13.53
C ILE A 63 -12.18 -11.15 -13.28
N ASN A 64 -11.47 -11.81 -14.19
CA ASN A 64 -11.17 -13.23 -14.11
C ASN A 64 -10.56 -13.55 -12.73
N PRO A 65 -10.99 -14.65 -12.08
CA PRO A 65 -10.45 -15.01 -10.77
C PRO A 65 -8.94 -15.19 -10.74
N VAL A 66 -8.31 -15.63 -11.84
CA VAL A 66 -6.85 -15.73 -11.90
C VAL A 66 -6.23 -14.35 -11.78
N THR A 67 -6.78 -13.38 -12.50
CA THR A 67 -6.29 -12.00 -12.42
C THR A 67 -6.54 -11.42 -11.04
N GLN A 68 -7.67 -11.71 -10.42
CA GLN A 68 -7.95 -11.27 -9.05
C GLN A 68 -6.91 -11.83 -8.08
N GLY A 69 -6.50 -13.08 -8.26
CA GLY A 69 -5.46 -13.69 -7.45
C GLY A 69 -4.11 -13.00 -7.61
N LEU A 70 -3.77 -12.63 -8.85
CA LEU A 70 -2.54 -11.89 -9.12
C LEU A 70 -2.58 -10.52 -8.46
N LEU A 71 -3.71 -9.83 -8.52
CA LEU A 71 -3.87 -8.53 -7.87
C LEU A 71 -3.73 -8.66 -6.35
N THR A 72 -4.28 -9.72 -5.77
CA THR A 72 -4.16 -9.97 -4.33
C THR A 72 -2.69 -10.19 -3.96
N ASN A 73 -1.94 -10.92 -4.77
CA ASN A 73 -0.52 -11.13 -4.52
C ASN A 73 0.26 -9.82 -4.56
N ILE A 74 -0.04 -8.96 -5.52
CA ILE A 74 0.60 -7.66 -5.64
C ILE A 74 0.27 -6.81 -4.40
N LYS A 75 -0.99 -6.82 -3.98
CA LYS A 75 -1.40 -6.10 -2.79
C LYS A 75 -0.61 -6.57 -1.56
N THR A 76 -0.45 -7.88 -1.41
CA THR A 76 0.32 -8.45 -0.30
C THR A 76 1.75 -7.94 -0.32
N GLN A 77 2.37 -7.88 -1.51
CA GLN A 77 3.75 -7.40 -1.63
C GLN A 77 3.87 -5.94 -1.27
N PHE A 78 2.92 -5.11 -1.71
CA PHE A 78 2.91 -3.69 -1.31
C PHE A 78 2.81 -3.55 0.20
N ASN A 79 2.00 -4.38 0.85
CA ASN A 79 1.79 -4.28 2.29
C ASN A 79 2.96 -4.83 3.11
N LEU A 80 3.90 -5.50 2.49
CA LEU A 80 5.16 -5.83 3.15
C LEU A 80 6.05 -4.60 3.29
N ILE A 81 5.91 -3.66 2.38
CA ILE A 81 6.78 -2.48 2.31
C ILE A 81 6.09 -1.25 2.88
N LEU A 82 4.79 -1.09 2.62
CA LEU A 82 4.06 0.13 2.94
C LEU A 82 3.15 -0.09 4.15
N ASN A 83 3.18 0.88 5.05
CA ASN A 83 2.22 0.94 6.15
C ASN A 83 0.93 1.56 5.61
N SER A 84 -0.20 0.88 5.80
CA SER A 84 -1.49 1.32 5.30
C SER A 84 -2.40 1.88 6.40
N ASN A 85 -1.85 2.09 7.58
CA ASN A 85 -2.64 2.63 8.72
C ASN A 85 -2.55 4.13 8.83
#